data_deff7db1a017676e8f29d0ba263c13f9
#
_entry.id   deff7db1a017676e8f29d0ba263c13f9
#
_cell.length_a   1.000
_cell.length_b   1.000
_cell.length_c   1.000
_cell.angle_alpha   90.00
_cell.angle_beta   90.00
_cell.angle_gamma   90.00
#
_symmetry.space_group_name_H-M   'P 1'
#
loop_
_entity.id
_entity.type
_entity.pdbx_description
1 polymer ?
#
loop_
_entity_poly.entity_id
_entity_poly.type
_entity_poly.pdbx_seq_one_letter_code
_entity_poly.pdbx_strand_id
1 'polypeptide(L)'
;MDLTETQIGSEPIFNGTFVTIVCDTVRLPNGNNGKRIVIRHPGAACVLAETPDGKIVFVRQWRYATGQALLELPAGKLDAGEDPAACALRELAEETPYAAEKVELAATFYTAPGFCDEKMYLYRAFNISKSSNLHPDQDEFVETVLLDRQEVLAAVRNNEIQDAKTLIGLQHWLLAEAV
;
A
#
# COMPACT_ATOMS: atom_id res chain seq x y z
N MET A 1 -8.79 30.52 -4.97
CA MET A 1 -8.32 30.67 -3.56
C MET A 1 -7.02 29.89 -3.45
N ASP A 2 -5.97 30.50 -2.99
CA ASP A 2 -4.73 29.77 -2.65
C ASP A 2 -4.94 29.07 -1.31
N LEU A 3 -4.71 27.73 -1.27
CA LEU A 3 -4.85 26.88 -0.08
C LEU A 3 -3.48 26.47 0.50
N THR A 4 -2.39 27.03 -0.04
CA THR A 4 -1.04 26.63 0.33
C THR A 4 -0.75 26.96 1.79
N GLU A 5 -0.26 25.97 2.53
CA GLU A 5 0.32 26.13 3.86
C GLU A 5 1.85 26.07 3.72
N THR A 6 2.55 27.03 4.30
CA THR A 6 4.01 27.10 4.22
C THR A 6 4.62 26.72 5.56
N GLN A 7 5.51 25.72 5.59
CA GLN A 7 6.25 25.35 6.78
C GLN A 7 7.19 26.51 7.19
N ILE A 8 7.09 26.92 8.45
CA ILE A 8 7.94 27.99 9.04
C ILE A 8 8.75 27.51 10.25
N GLY A 9 8.53 26.27 10.70
CA GLY A 9 9.29 25.60 11.75
C GLY A 9 8.91 24.14 11.83
N SER A 10 9.79 23.32 12.41
CA SER A 10 9.57 21.89 12.63
C SER A 10 10.23 21.44 13.93
N GLU A 11 9.53 20.66 14.71
CA GLU A 11 10.01 20.06 15.95
C GLU A 11 9.85 18.54 15.85
N PRO A 12 10.93 17.73 16.00
CA PRO A 12 10.81 16.29 15.99
C PRO A 12 10.10 15.80 17.26
N ILE A 13 9.14 14.88 17.11
CA ILE A 13 8.43 14.21 18.19
C ILE A 13 9.00 12.80 18.38
N PHE A 14 9.23 12.07 17.28
CA PHE A 14 9.72 10.70 17.30
C PHE A 14 10.52 10.39 16.03
N ASN A 15 11.65 9.71 16.18
CA ASN A 15 12.46 9.17 15.11
C ASN A 15 12.49 7.65 15.23
N GLY A 16 11.74 6.97 14.35
CA GLY A 16 11.74 5.50 14.24
C GLY A 16 12.65 5.00 13.12
N THR A 17 12.60 3.71 12.86
CA THR A 17 13.42 3.06 11.83
C THR A 17 13.00 3.43 10.41
N PHE A 18 11.69 3.57 10.15
CA PHE A 18 11.15 3.90 8.83
C PHE A 18 10.20 5.11 8.83
N VAL A 19 9.73 5.55 10.01
CA VAL A 19 8.89 6.75 10.12
C VAL A 19 9.51 7.77 11.06
N THR A 20 9.29 9.04 10.74
CA THR A 20 9.58 10.17 11.63
C THR A 20 8.28 10.91 11.89
N ILE A 21 8.01 11.27 13.14
CA ILE A 21 6.87 12.11 13.51
C ILE A 21 7.38 13.49 13.89
N VAL A 22 6.83 14.52 13.25
CA VAL A 22 7.19 15.92 13.51
C VAL A 22 5.96 16.75 13.86
N CYS A 23 6.16 17.83 14.60
CA CYS A 23 5.19 18.90 14.77
C CYS A 23 5.64 20.13 13.98
N ASP A 24 5.06 20.34 12.81
CA ASP A 24 5.36 21.46 11.97
C ASP A 24 4.55 22.70 12.39
N THR A 25 5.19 23.86 12.44
CA THR A 25 4.50 25.14 12.46
C THR A 25 4.35 25.64 11.03
N VAL A 26 3.12 25.94 10.64
CA VAL A 26 2.81 26.37 9.27
C VAL A 26 2.18 27.76 9.26
N ARG A 27 2.44 28.51 8.19
CA ARG A 27 1.70 29.71 7.85
C ARG A 27 0.48 29.33 7.04
N LEU A 28 -0.69 29.64 7.55
CA LEU A 28 -1.99 29.38 6.91
C LEU A 28 -2.29 30.42 5.81
N PRO A 29 -3.19 30.14 4.86
CA PRO A 29 -3.60 31.05 3.80
C PRO A 29 -4.13 32.40 4.31
N ASN A 30 -4.69 32.46 5.51
CA ASN A 30 -5.18 33.69 6.14
C ASN A 30 -4.08 34.48 6.90
N GLY A 31 -2.82 34.05 6.82
CA GLY A 31 -1.67 34.66 7.46
C GLY A 31 -1.43 34.25 8.91
N ASN A 32 -2.31 33.47 9.53
CA ASN A 32 -2.15 32.97 10.89
C ASN A 32 -1.16 31.78 10.94
N ASN A 33 -0.67 31.45 12.13
CA ASN A 33 0.11 30.24 12.32
C ASN A 33 -0.79 29.09 12.77
N GLY A 34 -0.47 27.87 12.29
CA GLY A 34 -1.09 26.62 12.71
C GLY A 34 -0.05 25.57 13.08
N LYS A 35 -0.46 24.51 13.74
CA LYS A 35 0.37 23.34 14.02
C LYS A 35 -0.14 22.15 13.21
N ARG A 36 0.80 21.32 12.68
CA ARG A 36 0.51 20.06 11.97
C ARG A 36 1.38 18.96 12.54
N ILE A 37 0.74 17.89 13.01
CA ILE A 37 1.46 16.64 13.28
C ILE A 37 1.56 15.90 11.95
N VAL A 38 2.78 15.53 11.58
CA VAL A 38 3.04 14.86 10.30
C VAL A 38 3.89 13.62 10.54
N ILE A 39 3.43 12.50 9.99
CA ILE A 39 4.21 11.27 9.86
C ILE A 39 4.89 11.30 8.50
N ARG A 40 6.22 11.27 8.49
CA ARG A 40 7.06 11.14 7.29
C ARG A 40 7.28 9.65 7.02
N HIS A 41 6.91 9.22 5.81
CA HIS A 41 6.96 7.81 5.39
C HIS A 41 7.74 7.68 4.07
N PRO A 42 8.55 6.61 3.86
CA PRO A 42 9.32 6.45 2.61
C PRO A 42 8.44 6.24 1.36
N GLY A 43 7.16 5.96 1.55
CA GLY A 43 6.27 5.45 0.53
C GLY A 43 6.20 3.93 0.54
N ALA A 44 5.28 3.36 -0.25
CA ALA A 44 5.09 1.93 -0.36
C ALA A 44 4.57 1.55 -1.75
N ALA A 45 4.77 0.30 -2.16
CA ALA A 45 4.17 -0.25 -3.36
C ALA A 45 3.26 -1.43 -3.01
N CYS A 46 2.15 -1.55 -3.72
CA CYS A 46 1.28 -2.72 -3.66
C CYS A 46 1.02 -3.27 -5.06
N VAL A 47 0.71 -4.54 -5.16
CA VAL A 47 0.58 -5.24 -6.43
C VAL A 47 -0.72 -6.02 -6.53
N LEU A 48 -1.50 -5.71 -7.56
CA LEU A 48 -2.63 -6.51 -8.00
C LEU A 48 -2.11 -7.59 -8.93
N ALA A 49 -2.17 -8.83 -8.48
CA ALA A 49 -1.66 -10.01 -9.16
C ALA A 49 -2.81 -10.99 -9.43
N GLU A 50 -2.99 -11.37 -10.70
CA GLU A 50 -4.00 -12.32 -11.13
C GLU A 50 -3.33 -13.57 -11.69
N THR A 51 -3.64 -14.73 -11.12
CA THR A 51 -3.08 -16.02 -11.55
C THR A 51 -3.60 -16.42 -12.94
N PRO A 52 -2.93 -17.34 -13.66
CA PRO A 52 -3.39 -17.80 -14.97
C PRO A 52 -4.79 -18.45 -14.98
N ASP A 53 -5.27 -18.94 -13.83
CA ASP A 53 -6.61 -19.48 -13.63
C ASP A 53 -7.63 -18.44 -13.13
N GLY A 54 -7.28 -17.14 -13.20
CA GLY A 54 -8.20 -16.02 -12.96
C GLY A 54 -8.49 -15.72 -11.48
N LYS A 55 -7.59 -16.10 -10.57
CA LYS A 55 -7.71 -15.77 -9.14
C LYS A 55 -6.81 -14.61 -8.78
N ILE A 56 -7.30 -13.74 -7.92
CA ILE A 56 -6.50 -12.65 -7.35
C ILE A 56 -5.69 -13.18 -6.18
N VAL A 57 -4.42 -12.79 -6.13
CA VAL A 57 -3.49 -13.12 -5.06
C VAL A 57 -3.63 -12.10 -3.95
N PHE A 58 -4.00 -12.60 -2.77
CA PHE A 58 -4.04 -11.82 -1.53
C PHE A 58 -3.07 -12.41 -0.51
N VAL A 59 -2.77 -11.60 0.49
CA VAL A 59 -2.11 -12.00 1.73
C VAL A 59 -3.04 -11.73 2.92
N ARG A 60 -3.03 -12.61 3.92
CA ARG A 60 -3.66 -12.36 5.20
C ARG A 60 -2.56 -12.12 6.22
N GLN A 61 -2.58 -10.93 6.83
CA GLN A 61 -1.56 -10.48 7.75
C GLN A 61 -2.17 -9.84 8.99
N TRP A 62 -1.57 -10.11 10.16
CA TRP A 62 -1.97 -9.43 11.39
C TRP A 62 -1.52 -7.97 11.39
N ARG A 63 -2.44 -7.05 11.56
CA ARG A 63 -2.17 -5.61 11.68
C ARG A 63 -2.37 -5.16 13.12
N TYR A 64 -1.26 -5.10 13.87
CA TYR A 64 -1.27 -4.78 15.30
C TYR A 64 -2.04 -3.49 15.61
N ALA A 65 -1.88 -2.44 14.79
CA ALA A 65 -2.54 -1.16 14.98
C ALA A 65 -4.08 -1.24 14.92
N THR A 66 -4.63 -2.20 14.18
CA THR A 66 -6.09 -2.42 14.06
C THR A 66 -6.58 -3.56 14.95
N GLY A 67 -5.67 -4.34 15.53
CA GLY A 67 -5.98 -5.48 16.40
C GLY A 67 -6.66 -6.64 15.69
N GLN A 68 -6.42 -6.82 14.38
CA GLN A 68 -7.04 -7.88 13.59
C GLN A 68 -6.16 -8.30 12.40
N ALA A 69 -6.45 -9.50 11.86
CA ALA A 69 -5.89 -9.92 10.59
C ALA A 69 -6.69 -9.31 9.44
N LEU A 70 -6.01 -8.70 8.49
CA LEU A 70 -6.61 -8.12 7.29
C LEU A 70 -6.28 -8.95 6.06
N LEU A 71 -7.21 -8.96 5.10
CA LEU A 71 -7.00 -9.50 3.76
C LEU A 71 -6.58 -8.35 2.85
N GLU A 72 -5.37 -8.45 2.30
CA GLU A 72 -4.69 -7.34 1.62
C GLU A 72 -4.08 -7.79 0.29
N LEU A 73 -3.89 -6.87 -0.64
CA LEU A 73 -2.95 -7.07 -1.74
C LEU A 73 -1.52 -7.10 -1.21
N PRO A 74 -0.62 -7.93 -1.76
CA PRO A 74 0.80 -7.92 -1.39
C PRO A 74 1.38 -6.52 -1.50
N ALA A 75 2.12 -6.08 -0.47
CA ALA A 75 2.59 -4.70 -0.39
C ALA A 75 3.65 -4.51 0.68
N GLY A 76 4.64 -3.65 0.39
CA GLY A 76 5.61 -3.23 1.36
C GLY A 76 6.17 -1.85 1.14
N LYS A 77 7.01 -1.43 2.08
CA LYS A 77 7.67 -0.12 2.09
C LYS A 77 8.77 -0.08 1.05
N LEU A 78 8.99 1.10 0.49
CA LEU A 78 10.16 1.35 -0.35
C LEU A 78 11.42 1.38 0.50
N ASP A 79 12.45 0.66 0.05
CA ASP A 79 13.79 0.83 0.56
C ASP A 79 14.40 2.17 0.08
N ALA A 80 15.47 2.61 0.74
CA ALA A 80 16.10 3.87 0.41
C ALA A 80 16.62 3.88 -1.05
N GLY A 81 15.96 4.66 -1.91
CA GLY A 81 16.28 4.78 -3.33
C GLY A 81 15.73 3.65 -4.21
N GLU A 82 14.88 2.79 -3.66
CA GLU A 82 14.25 1.71 -4.42
C GLU A 82 13.23 2.27 -5.44
N ASP A 83 13.24 1.71 -6.63
CA ASP A 83 12.20 1.96 -7.63
C ASP A 83 10.88 1.30 -7.20
N PRO A 84 9.74 2.03 -7.21
CA PRO A 84 8.47 1.45 -6.76
C PRO A 84 8.01 0.21 -7.55
N ALA A 85 8.39 0.07 -8.83
CA ALA A 85 8.07 -1.12 -9.61
C ALA A 85 8.92 -2.32 -9.16
N ALA A 86 10.19 -2.09 -8.80
CA ALA A 86 11.05 -3.12 -8.24
C ALA A 86 10.53 -3.58 -6.87
N CYS A 87 10.11 -2.65 -6.02
CA CYS A 87 9.46 -2.95 -4.74
C CYS A 87 8.22 -3.85 -4.93
N ALA A 88 7.31 -3.49 -5.84
CA ALA A 88 6.11 -4.30 -6.10
C ALA A 88 6.43 -5.74 -6.54
N LEU A 89 7.48 -5.94 -7.37
CA LEU A 89 7.92 -7.26 -7.79
C LEU A 89 8.53 -8.05 -6.62
N ARG A 90 9.35 -7.39 -5.81
CA ARG A 90 10.00 -7.97 -4.62
C ARG A 90 8.96 -8.44 -3.62
N GLU A 91 8.02 -7.56 -3.23
CA GLU A 91 6.98 -7.86 -2.25
C GLU A 91 6.06 -9.01 -2.69
N LEU A 92 5.69 -9.07 -3.99
CA LEU A 92 4.93 -10.22 -4.50
C LEU A 92 5.68 -11.53 -4.28
N ALA A 93 7.00 -11.54 -4.54
CA ALA A 93 7.82 -12.74 -4.44
C ALA A 93 8.19 -13.10 -2.99
N GLU A 94 8.25 -12.12 -2.08
CA GLU A 94 8.56 -12.32 -0.67
C GLU A 94 7.33 -12.81 0.10
N GLU A 95 6.17 -12.21 -0.12
CA GLU A 95 4.94 -12.50 0.63
C GLU A 95 4.12 -13.66 0.05
N THR A 96 4.37 -14.07 -1.21
CA THR A 96 3.55 -15.08 -1.91
C THR A 96 4.40 -16.08 -2.70
N PRO A 97 3.86 -17.29 -3.01
CA PRO A 97 4.53 -18.24 -3.89
C PRO A 97 4.43 -17.86 -5.38
N TYR A 98 4.34 -16.57 -5.70
CA TYR A 98 4.21 -16.07 -7.06
C TYR A 98 5.28 -15.03 -7.37
N ALA A 99 5.70 -14.98 -8.62
CA ALA A 99 6.53 -13.94 -9.19
C ALA A 99 5.92 -13.45 -10.49
N ALA A 100 6.16 -12.21 -10.85
CA ALA A 100 5.72 -11.61 -12.11
C ALA A 100 6.95 -11.22 -12.95
N GLU A 101 6.82 -11.31 -14.27
CA GLU A 101 7.88 -10.82 -15.17
C GLU A 101 7.88 -9.30 -15.28
N LYS A 102 6.71 -8.67 -15.09
CA LYS A 102 6.51 -7.26 -15.34
C LYS A 102 5.36 -6.72 -14.48
N VAL A 103 5.50 -5.47 -14.07
CA VAL A 103 4.42 -4.68 -13.46
C VAL A 103 4.19 -3.38 -14.23
N GLU A 104 2.96 -2.88 -14.24
CA GLU A 104 2.58 -1.59 -14.82
C GLU A 104 1.87 -0.75 -13.75
N LEU A 105 2.25 0.52 -13.64
CA LEU A 105 1.63 1.44 -12.69
C LEU A 105 0.15 1.65 -13.03
N ALA A 106 -0.73 1.28 -12.12
CA ALA A 106 -2.17 1.47 -12.25
C ALA A 106 -2.65 2.78 -11.61
N ALA A 107 -2.13 3.11 -10.42
CA ALA A 107 -2.50 4.33 -9.70
C ALA A 107 -1.43 4.75 -8.69
N THR A 108 -1.51 6.02 -8.26
CA THR A 108 -0.84 6.50 -7.06
C THR A 108 -1.84 7.24 -6.19
N PHE A 109 -1.73 7.08 -4.88
CA PHE A 109 -2.61 7.74 -3.92
C PHE A 109 -1.91 7.92 -2.58
N TYR A 110 -2.49 8.73 -1.71
CA TYR A 110 -2.06 8.88 -0.32
C TYR A 110 -3.01 8.10 0.59
N THR A 111 -2.47 7.39 1.58
CA THR A 111 -3.25 6.54 2.48
C THR A 111 -3.96 7.33 3.58
N ALA A 112 -3.28 8.33 4.14
CA ALA A 112 -3.80 9.15 5.23
C ALA A 112 -3.33 10.62 5.14
N PRO A 113 -3.67 11.37 4.06
CA PRO A 113 -3.08 12.66 3.74
C PRO A 113 -3.34 13.77 4.77
N GLY A 114 -4.23 13.54 5.72
CA GLY A 114 -4.49 14.47 6.81
C GLY A 114 -3.35 14.57 7.84
N PHE A 115 -2.48 13.54 7.92
CA PHE A 115 -1.40 13.51 8.90
C PHE A 115 -0.18 12.65 8.49
N CYS A 116 -0.26 11.93 7.38
CA CYS A 116 0.83 11.09 6.87
C CYS A 116 1.07 11.39 5.40
N ASP A 117 2.34 11.47 4.99
CA ASP A 117 2.74 11.69 3.60
C ASP A 117 3.02 10.37 2.86
N GLU A 118 2.57 9.24 3.40
CA GLU A 118 2.70 7.93 2.74
C GLU A 118 2.05 7.98 1.35
N LYS A 119 2.88 7.90 0.33
CA LYS A 119 2.47 7.73 -1.06
C LYS A 119 2.50 6.25 -1.42
N MET A 120 1.36 5.73 -1.82
CA MET A 120 1.20 4.36 -2.28
C MET A 120 1.25 4.31 -3.81
N TYR A 121 2.01 3.35 -4.34
CA TYR A 121 2.10 3.02 -5.76
C TYR A 121 1.41 1.69 -6.00
N LEU A 122 0.28 1.70 -6.70
CA LEU A 122 -0.44 0.49 -7.07
C LEU A 122 0.02 0.02 -8.44
N TYR A 123 0.50 -1.20 -8.52
CA TYR A 123 0.90 -1.85 -9.77
C TYR A 123 -0.03 -3.01 -10.12
N ARG A 124 -0.22 -3.27 -11.40
CA ARG A 124 -0.78 -4.50 -11.93
C ARG A 124 0.36 -5.39 -12.41
N ALA A 125 0.35 -6.66 -11.99
CA ALA A 125 1.34 -7.64 -12.40
C ALA A 125 0.90 -8.42 -13.64
N PHE A 126 1.88 -8.81 -14.46
CA PHE A 126 1.67 -9.58 -15.70
C PHE A 126 2.62 -10.78 -15.74
N ASN A 127 2.17 -11.83 -16.46
CA ASN A 127 2.92 -13.07 -16.65
C ASN A 127 3.35 -13.70 -15.31
N ILE A 128 2.34 -13.90 -14.45
CA ILE A 128 2.55 -14.46 -13.13
C ILE A 128 2.80 -15.95 -13.23
N SER A 129 3.81 -16.42 -12.50
CA SER A 129 4.15 -17.83 -12.37
C SER A 129 4.45 -18.19 -10.93
N LYS A 130 4.31 -19.48 -10.58
CA LYS A 130 4.75 -19.96 -9.27
C LYS A 130 6.26 -19.85 -9.17
N SER A 131 6.72 -19.28 -8.05
CA SER A 131 8.14 -19.19 -7.69
C SER A 131 8.38 -20.04 -6.44
N SER A 132 9.53 -20.70 -6.36
CA SER A 132 9.95 -21.43 -5.17
C SER A 132 10.76 -20.57 -4.19
N ASN A 133 10.95 -19.29 -4.49
CA ASN A 133 11.80 -18.38 -3.73
C ASN A 133 10.95 -17.48 -2.80
N LEU A 134 10.20 -18.11 -1.90
CA LEU A 134 9.59 -17.40 -0.77
C LEU A 134 10.67 -17.05 0.25
N HIS A 135 10.88 -15.80 0.48
CA HIS A 135 11.75 -15.30 1.55
C HIS A 135 11.04 -14.15 2.29
N PRO A 136 9.93 -14.46 3.01
CA PRO A 136 9.33 -13.44 3.88
C PRO A 136 10.37 -13.01 4.92
N ASP A 137 10.34 -11.76 5.32
CA ASP A 137 11.15 -11.25 6.41
C ASP A 137 10.90 -12.08 7.68
N GLN A 138 11.92 -12.22 8.54
CA GLN A 138 11.86 -13.10 9.73
C GLN A 138 10.71 -12.74 10.70
N ASP A 139 10.23 -11.50 10.62
CA ASP A 139 9.17 -10.97 11.48
C ASP A 139 7.80 -10.89 10.76
N GLU A 140 7.69 -11.34 9.49
CA GLU A 140 6.48 -11.30 8.70
C GLU A 140 5.81 -12.67 8.63
N PHE A 141 4.62 -12.74 9.24
CA PHE A 141 3.76 -13.91 9.23
C PHE A 141 2.57 -13.63 8.31
N VAL A 142 2.69 -14.04 7.05
CA VAL A 142 1.67 -13.84 6.03
C VAL A 142 1.14 -15.18 5.51
N GLU A 143 -0.15 -15.24 5.24
CA GLU A 143 -0.81 -16.38 4.60
C GLU A 143 -1.28 -15.96 3.20
N THR A 144 -0.84 -16.66 2.16
CA THR A 144 -1.35 -16.41 0.80
C THR A 144 -2.79 -16.92 0.67
N VAL A 145 -3.69 -16.08 0.17
CA VAL A 145 -5.09 -16.40 -0.09
C VAL A 145 -5.40 -16.12 -1.56
N LEU A 146 -6.04 -17.09 -2.23
CA LEU A 146 -6.46 -16.95 -3.62
C LEU A 146 -7.98 -16.90 -3.69
N LEU A 147 -8.51 -15.82 -4.23
CA LEU A 147 -9.95 -15.66 -4.41
C LEU A 147 -10.30 -15.49 -5.89
N ASP A 148 -11.32 -16.22 -6.33
CA ASP A 148 -11.92 -15.98 -7.63
C ASP A 148 -12.77 -14.69 -7.63
N ARG A 149 -13.26 -14.32 -8.82
CA ARG A 149 -14.05 -13.08 -8.98
C ARG A 149 -15.28 -13.04 -8.08
N GLN A 150 -15.99 -14.16 -7.92
CA GLN A 150 -17.23 -14.17 -7.13
C GLN A 150 -16.92 -14.06 -5.63
N GLU A 151 -15.87 -14.73 -5.19
CA GLU A 151 -15.35 -14.66 -3.82
C GLU A 151 -14.86 -13.24 -3.48
N VAL A 152 -14.11 -12.58 -4.39
CA VAL A 152 -13.68 -11.18 -4.21
C VAL A 152 -14.88 -10.25 -4.07
N LEU A 153 -15.88 -10.36 -4.95
CA LEU A 153 -17.08 -9.53 -4.89
C LEU A 153 -17.89 -9.78 -3.62
N ALA A 154 -17.95 -11.03 -3.15
CA ALA A 154 -18.60 -11.38 -1.88
C ALA A 154 -17.84 -10.78 -0.69
N ALA A 155 -16.52 -10.90 -0.64
CA ALA A 155 -15.67 -10.36 0.42
C ALA A 155 -15.77 -8.83 0.52
N VAL A 156 -15.84 -8.12 -0.62
CA VAL A 156 -16.07 -6.66 -0.63
C VAL A 156 -17.47 -6.31 -0.08
N ARG A 157 -18.53 -7.01 -0.56
CA ARG A 157 -19.90 -6.74 -0.11
C ARG A 157 -20.13 -7.04 1.37
N ASN A 158 -19.46 -8.06 1.89
CA ASN A 158 -19.54 -8.47 3.28
C ASN A 158 -18.63 -7.66 4.21
N ASN A 159 -17.88 -6.67 3.67
CA ASN A 159 -16.89 -5.88 4.41
C ASN A 159 -15.77 -6.74 5.04
N GLU A 160 -15.42 -7.84 4.41
CA GLU A 160 -14.29 -8.69 4.82
C GLU A 160 -12.95 -8.09 4.35
N ILE A 161 -12.98 -7.30 3.27
CA ILE A 161 -11.84 -6.51 2.80
C ILE A 161 -12.01 -5.08 3.33
N GLN A 162 -11.14 -4.68 4.26
CA GLN A 162 -11.20 -3.37 4.93
C GLN A 162 -9.96 -2.51 4.67
N ASP A 163 -8.95 -3.06 4.02
CA ASP A 163 -7.74 -2.36 3.69
C ASP A 163 -7.92 -1.44 2.48
N ALA A 164 -7.55 -0.16 2.63
CA ALA A 164 -7.80 0.87 1.63
C ALA A 164 -7.07 0.62 0.31
N LYS A 165 -5.78 0.23 0.34
CA LYS A 165 -5.00 -0.05 -0.88
C LYS A 165 -5.60 -1.21 -1.68
N THR A 166 -6.10 -2.22 -0.97
CA THR A 166 -6.76 -3.40 -1.54
C THR A 166 -8.07 -3.01 -2.22
N LEU A 167 -8.92 -2.23 -1.54
CA LEU A 167 -10.17 -1.74 -2.13
C LEU A 167 -9.92 -0.89 -3.38
N ILE A 168 -8.89 -0.03 -3.38
CA ILE A 168 -8.51 0.77 -4.55
C ILE A 168 -8.01 -0.14 -5.68
N GLY A 169 -7.17 -1.14 -5.37
CA GLY A 169 -6.68 -2.11 -6.34
C GLY A 169 -7.81 -2.89 -7.01
N LEU A 170 -8.76 -3.37 -6.22
CA LEU A 170 -9.94 -4.09 -6.72
C LEU A 170 -10.85 -3.19 -7.55
N GLN A 171 -10.99 -1.91 -7.20
CA GLN A 171 -11.72 -0.95 -8.02
C GLN A 171 -11.07 -0.80 -9.41
N HIS A 172 -9.73 -0.68 -9.49
CA HIS A 172 -9.01 -0.64 -10.76
C HIS A 172 -9.18 -1.93 -11.57
N TRP A 173 -9.12 -3.08 -10.90
CA TRP A 173 -9.36 -4.37 -11.56
C TRP A 173 -10.75 -4.45 -12.17
N LEU A 174 -11.80 -4.12 -11.41
CA LEU A 174 -13.18 -4.17 -11.89
C LEU A 174 -13.45 -3.17 -13.03
N LEU A 175 -12.83 -1.99 -13.01
CA LEU A 175 -12.98 -0.99 -14.06
C LEU A 175 -12.27 -1.41 -15.37
N ALA A 176 -11.13 -2.11 -15.28
CA ALA A 176 -10.41 -2.59 -16.46
C ALA A 176 -11.15 -3.70 -17.20
N GLU A 177 -12.03 -4.44 -16.53
CA GLU A 177 -12.86 -5.47 -17.17
C GLU A 177 -14.19 -4.93 -17.75
N ALA A 178 -14.55 -3.70 -17.40
CA ALA A 178 -15.81 -3.07 -17.86
C ALA A 178 -15.67 -2.38 -19.24
N VAL A 179 -14.48 -2.39 -19.85
CA VAL A 179 -14.16 -1.85 -21.17
C VAL A 179 -13.91 -2.98 -22.15
#